data_9701d1b4ee30f6e02888805358788ab9
#
_entry.id   9701d1b4ee30f6e02888805358788ab9
#
_cell.length_a   1.000
_cell.length_b   1.000
_cell.length_c   1.000
_cell.angle_alpha   90.00
_cell.angle_beta   90.00
_cell.angle_gamma   90.00
#
_symmetry.space_group_name_H-M   'P 1'
#
loop_
_entity.id
_entity.type
_entity.pdbx_description
1 polymer ?
#
loop_
_entity_poly.entity_id
_entity_poly.type
_entity_poly.pdbx_seq_one_letter_code
_entity_poly.pdbx_strand_id
1 'polypeptide(L)'
;MKNVDVVVENRAPRDLLSEMGLQSPSELLGLYQGVPLDRRGFYYGNVLPDKITLFQNPIESICKTKEEVKEKVREVIIHEVGHYFGLDDERLRELENE
;
A
#
# COMPACT_ATOMS: atom_id res chain seq x y z
N MET A 1 -16.06 -7.59 5.60
CA MET A 1 -14.80 -7.02 5.13
C MET A 1 -13.65 -7.62 5.90
N LYS A 2 -12.60 -7.98 5.20
CA LYS A 2 -11.47 -8.59 5.85
C LYS A 2 -10.69 -7.58 6.68
N ASN A 3 -10.03 -8.06 7.71
CA ASN A 3 -9.19 -7.21 8.53
C ASN A 3 -7.94 -6.81 7.73
N VAL A 4 -7.70 -5.53 7.68
CA VAL A 4 -6.50 -4.99 7.04
C VAL A 4 -5.84 -4.09 8.07
N ASP A 5 -4.60 -4.41 8.41
CA ASP A 5 -3.83 -3.58 9.31
C ASP A 5 -3.12 -2.47 8.53
N VAL A 6 -3.13 -1.28 9.09
CA VAL A 6 -2.40 -0.17 8.51
C VAL A 6 -1.19 0.12 9.40
N VAL A 7 -0.01 0.07 8.81
CA VAL A 7 1.25 0.25 9.53
C VAL A 7 1.99 1.42 8.88
N VAL A 8 2.60 2.25 9.71
CA VAL A 8 3.41 3.38 9.22
C VAL A 8 4.87 3.13 9.56
N GLU A 9 5.73 3.19 8.55
CA GLU A 9 7.17 3.05 8.72
C GLU A 9 7.86 4.25 8.09
N ASN A 10 9.11 4.49 8.48
CA ASN A 10 9.83 5.65 7.97
C ASN A 10 10.09 5.53 6.48
N ARG A 11 10.64 4.40 6.05
CA ARG A 11 10.96 4.15 4.64
C ARG A 11 11.11 2.65 4.42
N ALA A 12 11.05 2.25 3.15
CA ALA A 12 11.16 0.84 2.80
C ALA A 12 12.60 0.35 3.04
N PRO A 13 12.77 -0.86 3.59
CA PRO A 13 14.11 -1.44 3.74
C PRO A 13 14.71 -1.79 2.39
N ARG A 14 16.04 -1.85 2.35
CA ARG A 14 16.77 -2.16 1.12
C ARG A 14 16.38 -3.49 0.51
N ASP A 15 16.19 -4.49 1.36
CA ASP A 15 15.84 -5.83 0.87
C ASP A 15 14.53 -5.80 0.08
N LEU A 16 13.54 -5.07 0.59
CA LEU A 16 12.26 -4.93 -0.08
C LEU A 16 12.42 -4.21 -1.40
N LEU A 17 13.21 -3.13 -1.42
CA LEU A 17 13.44 -2.38 -2.64
C LEU A 17 14.11 -3.25 -3.71
N SER A 18 15.09 -4.05 -3.31
CA SER A 18 15.76 -4.96 -4.23
C SER A 18 14.79 -5.97 -4.83
N GLU A 19 13.94 -6.55 -4.00
CA GLU A 19 12.95 -7.53 -4.46
C GLU A 19 11.98 -6.94 -5.46
N MET A 20 11.66 -5.65 -5.31
CA MET A 20 10.73 -4.97 -6.19
C MET A 20 11.39 -4.31 -7.40
N GLY A 21 12.72 -4.39 -7.49
CA GLY A 21 13.45 -3.78 -8.58
C GLY A 21 13.55 -2.25 -8.49
N LEU A 22 13.38 -1.72 -7.30
CA LEU A 22 13.46 -0.28 -7.07
C LEU A 22 14.86 0.13 -6.62
N GLN A 23 15.27 1.33 -6.97
CA GLN A 23 16.60 1.83 -6.66
C GLN A 23 16.65 2.76 -5.45
N SER A 24 15.54 3.42 -5.14
CA SER A 24 15.51 4.42 -4.09
C SER A 24 14.28 4.25 -3.22
N PRO A 25 14.40 4.47 -1.90
CA PRO A 25 13.24 4.44 -1.01
C PRO A 25 12.15 5.42 -1.41
N SER A 26 12.51 6.52 -2.09
CA SER A 26 11.52 7.51 -2.51
C SER A 26 10.58 7.02 -3.60
N GLU A 27 10.88 5.88 -4.22
CA GLU A 27 10.03 5.30 -5.25
C GLU A 27 8.87 4.49 -4.68
N LEU A 28 8.87 4.20 -3.38
CA LEU A 28 7.84 3.37 -2.78
C LEU A 28 7.13 4.13 -1.66
N LEU A 29 5.89 4.51 -1.91
CA LEU A 29 5.08 5.27 -0.95
C LEU A 29 4.27 4.37 -0.04
N GLY A 30 3.90 3.18 -0.51
CA GLY A 30 3.14 2.23 0.26
C GLY A 30 3.17 0.86 -0.37
N LEU A 31 2.70 -0.13 0.38
CA LEU A 31 2.70 -1.51 -0.10
C LEU A 31 1.59 -2.30 0.57
N TYR A 32 0.77 -2.96 -0.23
CA TYR A 32 -0.23 -3.90 0.26
C TYR A 32 0.37 -5.30 0.27
N GLN A 33 0.29 -5.96 1.41
CA GLN A 33 0.76 -7.33 1.56
C GLN A 33 -0.39 -8.18 2.07
N GLY A 34 -0.68 -9.25 1.35
CA GLY A 34 -1.75 -10.15 1.74
C GLY A 34 -1.52 -11.54 1.15
N VAL A 35 -2.28 -12.49 1.67
CA VAL A 35 -2.21 -13.87 1.17
C VAL A 35 -3.28 -14.03 0.10
N PRO A 36 -2.94 -14.58 -1.07
CA PRO A 36 -3.95 -14.81 -2.11
C PRO A 36 -5.11 -15.64 -1.58
N LEU A 37 -6.32 -15.31 -2.02
CA LEU A 37 -7.54 -15.96 -1.54
C LEU A 37 -7.53 -17.47 -1.75
N ASP A 38 -6.96 -17.94 -2.84
CA ASP A 38 -6.91 -19.36 -3.15
C ASP A 38 -6.04 -20.15 -2.17
N ARG A 39 -5.14 -19.50 -1.47
CA ARG A 39 -4.27 -20.13 -0.47
C ARG A 39 -4.77 -20.01 0.94
N ARG A 40 -5.67 -19.07 1.20
CA ARG A 40 -6.15 -18.80 2.56
C ARG A 40 -6.97 -19.94 3.13
N GLY A 41 -7.65 -20.69 2.30
CA GLY A 41 -8.49 -21.77 2.75
C GLY A 41 -7.76 -22.93 3.41
N PHE A 42 -6.44 -23.02 3.24
CA PHE A 42 -5.66 -24.09 3.82
C PHE A 42 -5.17 -23.82 5.23
N TYR A 43 -5.35 -22.60 5.75
CA TYR A 43 -4.76 -22.21 7.03
C TYR A 43 -5.83 -21.67 7.96
N TYR A 44 -6.66 -22.57 8.45
CA TYR A 44 -7.75 -22.20 9.34
C TYR A 44 -7.23 -21.59 10.62
N GLY A 45 -7.70 -20.40 10.94
CA GLY A 45 -7.42 -19.76 12.21
C GLY A 45 -6.01 -19.19 12.36
N ASN A 46 -5.12 -19.47 11.40
CA ASN A 46 -3.74 -19.00 11.47
C ASN A 46 -3.38 -18.02 10.35
N VAL A 47 -4.39 -17.45 9.71
CA VAL A 47 -4.16 -16.53 8.63
C VAL A 47 -3.86 -15.14 9.20
N LEU A 48 -2.69 -14.61 8.84
CA LEU A 48 -2.35 -13.25 9.24
C LEU A 48 -3.23 -12.26 8.47
N PRO A 49 -3.62 -11.16 9.10
CA PRO A 49 -4.41 -10.16 8.38
C PRO A 49 -3.58 -9.54 7.26
N ASP A 50 -4.28 -9.06 6.25
CA ASP A 50 -3.63 -8.29 5.21
C ASP A 50 -3.08 -7.01 5.82
N LYS A 51 -2.05 -6.46 5.20
CA LYS A 51 -1.37 -5.30 5.75
C LYS A 51 -1.06 -4.28 4.66
N ILE A 52 -1.33 -3.02 4.96
CA ILE A 52 -0.88 -1.91 4.12
C ILE A 52 0.18 -1.17 4.91
N THR A 53 1.37 -1.06 4.36
CA THR A 53 2.44 -0.28 4.96
C THR A 53 2.55 1.04 4.23
N LEU A 54 2.55 2.14 4.97
CA LEU A 54 2.74 3.47 4.42
C LEU A 54 4.14 3.94 4.81
N PHE A 55 4.89 4.46 3.85
CA PHE A 55 6.25 4.92 4.10
C PHE A 55 6.24 6.44 4.26
N GLN A 56 6.40 6.88 5.50
CA GLN A 56 6.23 8.26 5.89
C GLN A 56 7.18 9.22 5.19
N ASN A 57 8.47 8.90 5.17
CA ASN A 57 9.45 9.80 4.59
C ASN A 57 9.22 10.10 3.12
N PRO A 58 9.01 9.09 2.25
CA PRO A 58 8.71 9.38 0.85
C PRO A 58 7.43 10.20 0.68
N ILE A 59 6.40 9.89 1.45
CA ILE A 59 5.13 10.63 1.34
C ILE A 59 5.34 12.09 1.72
N GLU A 60 6.00 12.33 2.85
CA GLU A 60 6.23 13.70 3.32
C GLU A 60 7.15 14.49 2.39
N SER A 61 8.08 13.81 1.73
CA SER A 61 9.02 14.49 0.84
C SER A 61 8.37 15.13 -0.38
N ILE A 62 7.21 14.63 -0.78
CA ILE A 62 6.49 15.16 -1.94
C ILE A 62 5.30 16.02 -1.56
N CYS A 63 5.07 16.23 -0.28
CA CYS A 63 3.95 17.02 0.23
C CYS A 63 4.49 18.26 0.96
N LYS A 64 3.75 19.36 0.84
CA LYS A 64 4.14 20.63 1.46
C LYS A 64 3.31 20.95 2.69
N THR A 65 2.11 20.41 2.78
CA THR A 65 1.19 20.70 3.87
C THR A 65 0.64 19.42 4.46
N LYS A 66 0.03 19.54 5.65
CA LYS A 66 -0.63 18.39 6.28
C LYS A 66 -1.81 17.89 5.44
N GLU A 67 -2.51 18.80 4.79
CA GLU A 67 -3.62 18.45 3.93
C GLU A 67 -3.14 17.64 2.74
N GLU A 68 -2.01 18.00 2.15
CA GLU A 68 -1.43 17.24 1.06
C GLU A 68 -1.01 15.85 1.51
N VAL A 69 -0.48 15.71 2.72
CA VAL A 69 -0.12 14.42 3.28
C VAL A 69 -1.36 13.53 3.39
N LYS A 70 -2.45 14.08 3.92
CA LYS A 70 -3.70 13.32 4.06
C LYS A 70 -4.23 12.85 2.71
N GLU A 71 -4.20 13.72 1.71
CA GLU A 71 -4.64 13.37 0.37
C GLU A 71 -3.74 12.29 -0.24
N LYS A 72 -2.44 12.42 -0.05
CA LYS A 72 -1.50 11.44 -0.60
C LYS A 72 -1.67 10.08 0.08
N VAL A 73 -1.85 10.05 1.39
CA VAL A 73 -2.12 8.80 2.11
C VAL A 73 -3.37 8.13 1.57
N ARG A 74 -4.44 8.90 1.36
CA ARG A 74 -5.67 8.37 0.79
C ARG A 74 -5.44 7.78 -0.59
N GLU A 75 -4.73 8.51 -1.45
CA GLU A 75 -4.41 8.03 -2.79
C GLU A 75 -3.62 6.72 -2.76
N VAL A 76 -2.62 6.65 -1.88
CA VAL A 76 -1.77 5.46 -1.78
C VAL A 76 -2.60 4.26 -1.33
N ILE A 77 -3.46 4.44 -0.34
CA ILE A 77 -4.30 3.35 0.15
C ILE A 77 -5.24 2.87 -0.97
N ILE A 78 -5.90 3.79 -1.66
CA ILE A 78 -6.81 3.43 -2.75
C ILE A 78 -6.07 2.67 -3.85
N HIS A 79 -4.88 3.15 -4.21
CA HIS A 79 -4.07 2.53 -5.26
C HIS A 79 -3.64 1.11 -4.89
N GLU A 80 -3.12 0.94 -3.68
CA GLU A 80 -2.60 -0.36 -3.26
C GLU A 80 -3.72 -1.38 -3.09
N VAL A 81 -4.82 -0.99 -2.47
CA VAL A 81 -5.97 -1.88 -2.33
C VAL A 81 -6.55 -2.22 -3.70
N GLY A 82 -6.65 -1.23 -4.57
CA GLY A 82 -7.18 -1.43 -5.91
C GLY A 82 -6.34 -2.42 -6.72
N HIS A 83 -5.02 -2.26 -6.70
CA HIS A 83 -4.12 -3.18 -7.41
C HIS A 83 -4.22 -4.60 -6.85
N TYR A 84 -4.34 -4.73 -5.55
CA TYR A 84 -4.51 -6.04 -4.93
C TYR A 84 -5.77 -6.74 -5.43
N PHE A 85 -6.84 -5.99 -5.69
CA PHE A 85 -8.09 -6.54 -6.20
C PHE A 85 -8.17 -6.53 -7.73
N GLY A 86 -7.06 -6.23 -8.41
CA GLY A 86 -6.97 -6.33 -9.86
C GLY A 86 -7.52 -5.15 -10.64
N LEU A 87 -7.75 -4.01 -9.99
CA LEU A 87 -8.20 -2.81 -10.69
C LEU A 87 -7.03 -2.11 -11.37
N ASP A 88 -7.25 -1.64 -12.60
CA ASP A 88 -6.21 -0.89 -13.31
C ASP A 88 -6.21 0.59 -12.88
N ASP A 89 -5.21 1.33 -13.34
CA ASP A 89 -5.04 2.72 -12.95
C ASP A 89 -6.19 3.60 -13.42
N GLU A 90 -6.76 3.31 -14.56
CA GLU A 90 -7.89 4.08 -15.08
C GLU A 90 -9.11 3.92 -14.18
N ARG A 91 -9.42 2.70 -13.78
CA ARG A 91 -10.54 2.43 -12.89
C ARG A 91 -10.35 3.07 -11.52
N LEU A 92 -9.12 3.01 -11.01
CA LEU A 92 -8.79 3.62 -9.73
C LEU A 92 -8.97 5.13 -9.78
N ARG A 93 -8.56 5.75 -10.88
CA ARG A 93 -8.71 7.19 -11.06
C ARG A 93 -10.17 7.61 -11.06
N GLU A 94 -11.04 6.82 -11.69
CA GLU A 94 -12.47 7.07 -11.68
C GLU A 94 -13.02 7.04 -10.26
N LEU A 95 -12.60 6.06 -9.45
CA LEU A 95 -13.07 5.92 -8.07
C LEU A 95 -12.58 7.08 -7.20
N GLU A 96 -11.38 7.57 -7.43
CA GLU A 96 -10.83 8.68 -6.67
C GLU A 96 -11.57 9.99 -6.92
N ASN A 97 -12.19 10.12 -8.07
CA ASN A 97 -12.89 11.34 -8.46
C ASN A 97 -14.37 11.37 -8.07
N GLU A 98 -14.86 10.33 -7.44
CA GLU A 98 -16.24 10.28 -6.99
C GLU A 98 -16.50 11.05 -5.70
#